data_a516356a4fb678db7ca77f373fde1490
#
_entry.id   a516356a4fb678db7ca77f373fde1490
#
_cell.length_a   1.000
_cell.length_b   1.000
_cell.length_c   1.000
_cell.angle_alpha   90.00
_cell.angle_beta   90.00
_cell.angle_gamma   90.00
#
_symmetry.space_group_name_H-M   'P 1'
#
loop_
_entity.id
_entity.type
_entity.pdbx_description
1 polymer ?
#
loop_
_entity_poly.entity_id
_entity_poly.type
_entity_poly.pdbx_seq_one_letter_code
_entity_poly.pdbx_strand_id
1 'polypeptide(L)'
;MPLILLAGYPSSGKTYRSQQLCEYLAKKIASSDDPRVRRLKVHHIGDQSVGLSRDVYASAKTEKDARATCSSAIKRSLNQDTIVIADGMNYIKGFRYQLYCEAKAMQTPNCVLHVGTPIDKCRELNTAALEAGTGGYDADVFENLVFRFEEPNGMSRWDAPLFTLPFDDDEPPCDAIWEAMVGSDGKAKVVRQNAATVLKPASEQNYLYELDKATSDVISAISVWQQDHPGEGGSEVAIPNAELKVTLPVTAPSLPQLQRLRRQFIGLNRQHTLSKSRILDLFIDYLNDSFQR
;
A
#
# COMPACT_ATOMS: atom_id res chain seq x y z
N MET A 1 0.16 -16.14 4.61
CA MET A 1 0.53 -17.10 3.55
C MET A 1 1.28 -16.39 2.42
N PRO A 2 2.03 -17.11 1.58
CA PRO A 2 3.04 -16.49 0.72
C PRO A 2 2.47 -15.63 -0.42
N LEU A 3 3.23 -14.61 -0.78
CA LEU A 3 3.06 -13.83 -1.98
C LEU A 3 4.20 -14.16 -2.95
N ILE A 4 3.88 -14.66 -4.12
CA ILE A 4 4.82 -14.97 -5.20
C ILE A 4 4.64 -13.93 -6.30
N LEU A 5 5.65 -13.11 -6.54
CA LEU A 5 5.64 -12.09 -7.58
C LEU A 5 6.36 -12.63 -8.82
N LEU A 6 5.71 -12.63 -9.97
CA LEU A 6 6.39 -12.87 -11.23
C LEU A 6 6.95 -11.54 -11.76
N ALA A 7 8.18 -11.57 -12.25
CA ALA A 7 8.81 -10.43 -12.91
C ALA A 7 9.50 -10.91 -14.20
N GLY A 8 9.60 -10.06 -15.20
CA GLY A 8 10.21 -10.36 -16.49
C GLY A 8 9.73 -9.41 -17.56
N TYR A 9 10.39 -9.40 -18.70
CA TYR A 9 10.04 -8.56 -19.84
C TYR A 9 8.59 -8.78 -20.31
N PRO A 10 7.97 -7.82 -21.03
CA PRO A 10 6.71 -8.07 -21.71
C PRO A 10 6.87 -9.27 -22.65
N SER A 11 5.83 -10.08 -22.79
CA SER A 11 5.81 -11.31 -23.60
C SER A 11 6.88 -12.36 -23.26
N SER A 12 7.46 -12.33 -22.04
CA SER A 12 8.45 -13.33 -21.59
C SER A 12 7.88 -14.69 -21.19
N GLY A 13 6.56 -14.89 -21.28
CA GLY A 13 5.91 -16.14 -20.89
C GLY A 13 5.51 -16.22 -19.40
N LYS A 14 5.50 -15.12 -18.66
CA LYS A 14 5.12 -15.09 -17.23
C LYS A 14 3.83 -15.84 -16.93
N THR A 15 2.77 -15.57 -17.67
CA THR A 15 1.46 -16.20 -17.47
C THR A 15 1.52 -17.72 -17.66
N TYR A 16 2.25 -18.20 -18.66
CA TYR A 16 2.46 -19.63 -18.85
C TYR A 16 3.18 -20.25 -17.64
N ARG A 17 4.25 -19.61 -17.18
CA ARG A 17 5.02 -20.08 -16.01
C ARG A 17 4.24 -19.98 -14.70
N SER A 18 3.38 -18.98 -14.57
CA SER A 18 2.48 -18.86 -13.41
C SER A 18 1.45 -19.99 -13.36
N GLN A 19 0.93 -20.40 -14.52
CA GLN A 19 -0.01 -21.52 -14.63
C GLN A 19 0.65 -22.85 -14.24
N GLN A 20 1.86 -23.14 -14.74
CA GLN A 20 2.65 -24.31 -14.30
C GLN A 20 2.83 -24.33 -12.78
N LEU A 21 3.19 -23.17 -12.20
CA LEU A 21 3.33 -23.06 -10.75
C LEU A 21 2.00 -23.25 -10.01
N CYS A 22 0.89 -22.71 -10.51
CA CYS A 22 -0.44 -22.91 -9.94
C CYS A 22 -0.83 -24.39 -9.90
N GLU A 23 -0.60 -25.10 -11.01
CA GLU A 23 -0.91 -26.54 -11.12
C GLU A 23 -0.06 -27.36 -10.14
N TYR A 24 1.24 -27.07 -10.07
CA TYR A 24 2.13 -27.73 -9.14
C TYR A 24 1.68 -27.51 -7.68
N LEU A 25 1.42 -26.25 -7.29
CA LEU A 25 0.99 -25.92 -5.92
C LEU A 25 -0.35 -26.60 -5.59
N ALA A 26 -1.31 -26.60 -6.50
CA ALA A 26 -2.59 -27.27 -6.31
C ALA A 26 -2.44 -28.78 -6.09
N LYS A 27 -1.60 -29.44 -6.91
CA LYS A 27 -1.29 -30.86 -6.76
C LYS A 27 -0.61 -31.15 -5.40
N LYS A 28 0.38 -30.33 -5.01
CA LYS A 28 1.12 -30.47 -3.76
C LYS A 28 0.21 -30.31 -2.54
N ILE A 29 -0.72 -29.34 -2.57
CA ILE A 29 -1.72 -29.12 -1.52
C ILE A 29 -2.67 -30.31 -1.44
N ALA A 30 -3.18 -30.81 -2.56
CA ALA A 30 -4.14 -31.91 -2.61
C ALA A 30 -3.54 -33.26 -2.11
N SER A 31 -2.24 -33.46 -2.35
CA SER A 31 -1.53 -34.68 -1.95
C SER A 31 -0.97 -34.66 -0.52
N SER A 32 -1.09 -33.52 0.19
CA SER A 32 -0.55 -33.40 1.54
C SER A 32 -1.44 -34.03 2.59
N ASP A 33 -0.84 -34.73 3.56
CA ASP A 33 -1.54 -35.23 4.74
C ASP A 33 -1.62 -34.20 5.89
N ASP A 34 -0.88 -33.08 5.82
CA ASP A 34 -0.92 -32.06 6.85
C ASP A 34 -2.21 -31.19 6.70
N PRO A 35 -3.10 -31.20 7.73
CA PRO A 35 -4.34 -30.43 7.69
C PRO A 35 -4.12 -28.91 7.47
N ARG A 36 -2.96 -28.38 7.86
CA ARG A 36 -2.61 -26.96 7.66
C ARG A 36 -2.31 -26.66 6.20
N VAL A 37 -1.63 -27.56 5.52
CA VAL A 37 -1.35 -27.49 4.08
C VAL A 37 -2.63 -27.67 3.28
N ARG A 38 -3.48 -28.63 3.62
CA ARG A 38 -4.74 -28.92 2.93
C ARG A 38 -5.74 -27.75 2.93
N ARG A 39 -5.62 -26.81 3.88
CA ARG A 39 -6.44 -25.60 3.93
C ARG A 39 -6.00 -24.53 2.93
N LEU A 40 -4.77 -24.63 2.43
CA LEU A 40 -4.22 -23.65 1.53
C LEU A 40 -4.99 -23.59 0.21
N LYS A 41 -5.19 -22.37 -0.28
CA LYS A 41 -5.77 -22.09 -1.60
C LYS A 41 -4.76 -21.34 -2.45
N VAL A 42 -4.74 -21.63 -3.72
CA VAL A 42 -3.92 -20.87 -4.68
C VAL A 42 -4.82 -19.84 -5.36
N HIS A 43 -4.40 -18.57 -5.33
CA HIS A 43 -5.10 -17.48 -5.99
C HIS A 43 -4.17 -16.79 -6.99
N HIS A 44 -4.45 -16.95 -8.27
CA HIS A 44 -3.74 -16.33 -9.36
C HIS A 44 -4.35 -14.97 -9.69
N ILE A 45 -3.52 -13.92 -9.66
CA ILE A 45 -3.91 -12.54 -9.96
C ILE A 45 -2.99 -12.03 -11.07
N GLY A 46 -3.54 -11.90 -12.25
CA GLY A 46 -2.87 -11.31 -13.42
C GLY A 46 -3.75 -10.23 -14.04
N ASP A 47 -3.22 -9.49 -15.00
CA ASP A 47 -3.93 -8.39 -15.66
C ASP A 47 -5.30 -8.83 -16.17
N GLN A 48 -5.38 -9.98 -16.83
CA GLN A 48 -6.64 -10.52 -17.36
C GLN A 48 -7.64 -10.85 -16.26
N SER A 49 -7.19 -11.40 -15.12
CA SER A 49 -8.07 -11.78 -14.01
C SER A 49 -8.73 -10.59 -13.32
N VAL A 50 -8.14 -9.41 -13.45
CA VAL A 50 -8.67 -8.14 -12.93
C VAL A 50 -9.27 -7.25 -14.03
N GLY A 51 -9.47 -7.79 -15.22
CA GLY A 51 -10.14 -7.12 -16.32
C GLY A 51 -9.30 -6.02 -17.00
N LEU A 52 -7.98 -6.08 -16.91
CA LEU A 52 -7.08 -5.12 -17.53
C LEU A 52 -6.65 -5.60 -18.91
N SER A 53 -6.79 -4.73 -19.91
CA SER A 53 -6.23 -4.91 -21.25
C SER A 53 -4.78 -4.43 -21.30
N ARG A 54 -4.04 -4.84 -22.34
CA ARG A 54 -2.64 -4.41 -22.52
C ARG A 54 -2.50 -2.93 -22.87
N ASP A 55 -3.55 -2.31 -23.38
CA ASP A 55 -3.59 -0.88 -23.72
C ASP A 55 -3.39 0.04 -22.52
N VAL A 56 -3.63 -0.48 -21.30
CA VAL A 56 -3.40 0.30 -20.07
C VAL A 56 -1.96 0.76 -19.92
N TYR A 57 -1.00 0.08 -20.56
CA TYR A 57 0.42 0.41 -20.55
C TYR A 57 0.83 1.50 -21.55
N ALA A 58 -0.09 1.94 -22.42
CA ALA A 58 0.17 2.99 -23.38
C ALA A 58 0.30 4.39 -22.75
N SER A 59 -0.28 4.62 -21.58
CA SER A 59 -0.17 5.91 -20.89
C SER A 59 0.16 5.76 -19.40
N ALA A 60 0.92 6.72 -18.87
CA ALA A 60 1.31 6.72 -17.45
C ALA A 60 0.10 6.80 -16.49
N LYS A 61 -1.01 7.41 -16.90
CA LYS A 61 -2.23 7.53 -16.10
C LYS A 61 -2.94 6.17 -15.99
N THR A 62 -3.25 5.56 -17.12
CA THR A 62 -3.93 4.25 -17.17
C THR A 62 -3.09 3.15 -16.52
N GLU A 63 -1.78 3.19 -16.70
CA GLU A 63 -0.84 2.28 -16.05
C GLU A 63 -0.83 2.44 -14.53
N LYS A 64 -0.88 3.67 -14.01
CA LYS A 64 -0.98 3.93 -12.57
C LYS A 64 -2.28 3.34 -11.98
N ASP A 65 -3.40 3.54 -12.68
CA ASP A 65 -4.71 3.01 -12.27
C ASP A 65 -4.72 1.47 -12.34
N ALA A 66 -4.10 0.88 -13.36
CA ALA A 66 -3.92 -0.57 -13.49
C ALA A 66 -3.12 -1.15 -12.31
N ARG A 67 -1.98 -0.53 -11.96
CA ARG A 67 -1.19 -0.95 -10.77
C ARG A 67 -1.99 -0.83 -9.48
N ALA A 68 -2.80 0.21 -9.32
CA ALA A 68 -3.66 0.36 -8.15
C ALA A 68 -4.72 -0.74 -8.08
N THR A 69 -5.32 -1.12 -9.21
CA THR A 69 -6.28 -2.22 -9.32
C THR A 69 -5.64 -3.56 -8.94
N CYS A 70 -4.47 -3.88 -9.52
CA CYS A 70 -3.72 -5.10 -9.19
C CYS A 70 -3.31 -5.13 -7.70
N SER A 71 -2.75 -4.05 -7.18
CA SER A 71 -2.36 -3.94 -5.77
C SER A 71 -3.55 -4.16 -4.83
N SER A 72 -4.71 -3.58 -5.16
CA SER A 72 -5.94 -3.75 -4.39
C SER A 72 -6.43 -5.20 -4.41
N ALA A 73 -6.38 -5.87 -5.56
CA ALA A 73 -6.76 -7.28 -5.70
C ALA A 73 -5.83 -8.20 -4.88
N ILE A 74 -4.51 -7.98 -5.00
CA ILE A 74 -3.50 -8.71 -4.23
C ILE A 74 -3.74 -8.52 -2.74
N LYS A 75 -3.90 -7.29 -2.27
CA LYS A 75 -4.10 -6.96 -0.86
C LYS A 75 -5.35 -7.64 -0.28
N ARG A 76 -6.47 -7.67 -1.00
CA ARG A 76 -7.69 -8.36 -0.58
C ARG A 76 -7.51 -9.88 -0.45
N SER A 77 -6.61 -10.44 -1.24
CA SER A 77 -6.35 -11.89 -1.28
C SER A 77 -5.31 -12.36 -0.28
N LEU A 78 -4.49 -11.43 0.27
CA LEU A 78 -3.49 -11.75 1.28
C LEU A 78 -4.17 -12.09 2.61
N ASN A 79 -4.16 -13.38 2.96
CA ASN A 79 -4.64 -13.91 4.23
C ASN A 79 -3.83 -15.14 4.62
N GLN A 80 -4.13 -15.76 5.76
CA GLN A 80 -3.33 -16.88 6.31
C GLN A 80 -3.44 -18.20 5.54
N ASP A 81 -4.47 -18.37 4.71
CA ASP A 81 -4.77 -19.64 4.04
C ASP A 81 -4.67 -19.55 2.50
N THR A 82 -4.18 -18.42 1.95
CA THR A 82 -4.09 -18.22 0.50
C THR A 82 -2.66 -17.97 0.05
N ILE A 83 -2.18 -18.77 -0.92
CA ILE A 83 -0.96 -18.50 -1.67
C ILE A 83 -1.36 -17.60 -2.84
N VAL A 84 -0.85 -16.37 -2.86
CA VAL A 84 -1.15 -15.42 -3.93
C VAL A 84 -0.02 -15.41 -4.94
N ILE A 85 -0.34 -15.67 -6.21
CA ILE A 85 0.58 -15.55 -7.35
C ILE A 85 0.20 -14.28 -8.10
N ALA A 86 1.07 -13.27 -8.06
CA ALA A 86 0.88 -12.00 -8.73
C ALA A 86 1.58 -12.02 -10.09
N ASP A 87 0.81 -12.33 -11.13
CA ASP A 87 1.23 -12.43 -12.53
C ASP A 87 0.92 -11.14 -13.29
N GLY A 88 1.54 -10.05 -12.86
CA GLY A 88 1.53 -8.77 -13.56
C GLY A 88 2.91 -8.46 -14.14
N MET A 89 3.04 -7.27 -14.72
CA MET A 89 4.34 -6.84 -15.23
C MET A 89 5.38 -6.76 -14.13
N ASN A 90 5.05 -6.24 -12.95
CA ASN A 90 5.91 -6.11 -11.75
C ASN A 90 7.32 -5.58 -12.06
N TYR A 91 7.44 -4.81 -13.15
CA TYR A 91 8.71 -4.39 -13.73
C TYR A 91 9.39 -3.22 -12.99
N ILE A 92 8.64 -2.48 -12.16
CA ILE A 92 9.14 -1.35 -11.38
C ILE A 92 9.52 -1.84 -9.98
N LYS A 93 10.78 -1.65 -9.57
CA LYS A 93 11.24 -2.04 -8.21
C LYS A 93 10.43 -1.40 -7.09
N GLY A 94 9.99 -0.15 -7.27
CA GLY A 94 9.15 0.56 -6.30
C GLY A 94 7.79 -0.12 -6.10
N PHE A 95 7.21 -0.69 -7.16
CA PHE A 95 5.96 -1.45 -7.08
C PHE A 95 6.18 -2.81 -6.39
N ARG A 96 7.26 -3.52 -6.71
CA ARG A 96 7.62 -4.76 -5.98
C ARG A 96 7.88 -4.48 -4.50
N TYR A 97 8.54 -3.37 -4.18
CA TYR A 97 8.72 -2.94 -2.79
C TYR A 97 7.38 -2.65 -2.09
N GLN A 98 6.42 -2.01 -2.75
CA GLN A 98 5.09 -1.77 -2.21
C GLN A 98 4.38 -3.09 -1.87
N LEU A 99 4.37 -4.06 -2.80
CA LEU A 99 3.75 -5.37 -2.59
C LEU A 99 4.46 -6.17 -1.48
N TYR A 100 5.79 -6.07 -1.39
CA TYR A 100 6.56 -6.60 -0.27
C TYR A 100 6.09 -5.99 1.08
N CYS A 101 5.87 -4.67 1.15
CA CYS A 101 5.39 -4.03 2.37
C CYS A 101 3.99 -4.52 2.77
N GLU A 102 3.10 -4.74 1.80
CA GLU A 102 1.77 -5.32 2.06
C GLU A 102 1.88 -6.77 2.59
N ALA A 103 2.73 -7.60 1.98
CA ALA A 103 2.98 -8.96 2.47
C ALA A 103 3.56 -8.94 3.91
N LYS A 104 4.51 -8.05 4.18
CA LYS A 104 5.08 -7.87 5.53
C LYS A 104 4.03 -7.42 6.55
N ALA A 105 3.15 -6.50 6.19
CA ALA A 105 2.07 -6.02 7.06
C ALA A 105 1.12 -7.16 7.45
N MET A 106 0.88 -8.08 6.52
CA MET A 106 0.06 -9.29 6.73
C MET A 106 0.86 -10.46 7.33
N GLN A 107 2.14 -10.24 7.72
CA GLN A 107 3.05 -11.25 8.27
C GLN A 107 3.24 -12.47 7.35
N THR A 108 3.19 -12.25 6.04
CA THR A 108 3.33 -13.30 5.03
C THR A 108 4.72 -13.29 4.38
N PRO A 109 5.31 -14.46 4.09
CA PRO A 109 6.54 -14.51 3.29
C PRO A 109 6.26 -14.09 1.84
N ASN A 110 7.28 -13.58 1.17
CA ASN A 110 7.24 -13.27 -0.24
C ASN A 110 8.47 -13.82 -0.96
N CYS A 111 8.35 -14.06 -2.25
CA CYS A 111 9.46 -14.29 -3.14
C CYS A 111 9.18 -13.66 -4.51
N VAL A 112 10.23 -13.57 -5.32
CA VAL A 112 10.15 -13.16 -6.71
C VAL A 112 10.59 -14.31 -7.61
N LEU A 113 9.79 -14.63 -8.62
CA LEU A 113 10.14 -15.52 -9.72
C LEU A 113 10.43 -14.64 -10.94
N HIS A 114 11.70 -14.53 -11.30
CA HIS A 114 12.15 -13.81 -12.48
C HIS A 114 12.16 -14.74 -13.69
N VAL A 115 11.33 -14.45 -14.67
CA VAL A 115 11.27 -15.18 -15.96
C VAL A 115 12.29 -14.53 -16.89
N GLY A 116 13.46 -15.17 -17.01
CA GLY A 116 14.67 -14.67 -17.67
C GLY A 116 14.68 -14.97 -19.18
N THR A 117 13.60 -14.68 -19.88
CA THR A 117 13.54 -14.83 -21.36
C THR A 117 14.34 -13.70 -22.02
N PRO A 118 15.25 -14.01 -22.98
CA PRO A 118 15.99 -13.00 -23.72
C PRO A 118 15.08 -12.01 -24.45
N ILE A 119 15.48 -10.74 -24.52
CA ILE A 119 14.66 -9.67 -25.11
C ILE A 119 14.27 -9.97 -26.55
N ASP A 120 15.19 -10.49 -27.36
CA ASP A 120 14.93 -10.81 -28.77
C ASP A 120 13.85 -11.88 -28.89
N LYS A 121 13.88 -12.88 -28.00
CA LYS A 121 12.83 -13.90 -27.93
C LYS A 121 11.50 -13.34 -27.48
N CYS A 122 11.51 -12.38 -26.56
CA CYS A 122 10.29 -11.67 -26.16
C CYS A 122 9.69 -10.88 -27.33
N ARG A 123 10.51 -10.25 -28.19
CA ARG A 123 10.06 -9.56 -29.40
C ARG A 123 9.41 -10.52 -30.40
N GLU A 124 10.06 -11.66 -30.66
CA GLU A 124 9.48 -12.70 -31.54
C GLU A 124 8.12 -13.17 -31.03
N LEU A 125 8.03 -13.48 -29.72
CA LEU A 125 6.79 -13.92 -29.08
C LEU A 125 5.71 -12.84 -29.11
N ASN A 126 6.10 -11.58 -28.94
CA ASN A 126 5.18 -10.44 -29.01
C ASN A 126 4.60 -10.28 -30.42
N THR A 127 5.46 -10.34 -31.44
CA THR A 127 5.05 -10.23 -32.85
C THR A 127 4.12 -11.38 -33.23
N ALA A 128 4.47 -12.60 -32.89
CA ALA A 128 3.64 -13.77 -33.13
C ALA A 128 2.26 -13.66 -32.46
N ALA A 129 2.21 -13.12 -31.20
CA ALA A 129 0.96 -12.92 -30.50
C ALA A 129 0.07 -11.83 -31.13
N LEU A 130 0.67 -10.76 -31.67
CA LEU A 130 -0.04 -9.73 -32.43
C LEU A 130 -0.63 -10.28 -33.70
N GLU A 131 0.16 -11.01 -34.50
CA GLU A 131 -0.27 -11.64 -35.77
C GLU A 131 -1.39 -12.66 -35.55
N ALA A 132 -1.31 -13.42 -34.46
CA ALA A 132 -2.34 -14.38 -34.07
C ALA A 132 -3.59 -13.78 -33.45
N GLY A 133 -3.59 -12.47 -33.14
CA GLY A 133 -4.68 -11.81 -32.41
C GLY A 133 -4.86 -12.31 -30.95
N THR A 134 -3.85 -12.97 -30.37
CA THR A 134 -3.89 -13.55 -29.04
C THR A 134 -3.42 -12.59 -27.93
N GLY A 135 -3.14 -11.33 -28.30
CA GLY A 135 -2.84 -10.26 -27.35
C GLY A 135 -1.33 -9.99 -27.16
N GLY A 136 -0.68 -9.40 -28.16
CA GLY A 136 0.63 -8.74 -28.05
C GLY A 136 0.53 -7.33 -27.48
N TYR A 137 1.67 -6.69 -27.23
CA TYR A 137 1.78 -5.25 -26.98
C TYR A 137 2.12 -4.54 -28.30
N ASP A 138 1.56 -3.36 -28.54
CA ASP A 138 2.01 -2.51 -29.62
C ASP A 138 3.52 -2.29 -29.54
N ALA A 139 4.20 -2.18 -30.70
CA ALA A 139 5.65 -2.15 -30.77
C ALA A 139 6.26 -1.05 -29.88
N ASP A 140 5.70 0.17 -29.92
CA ASP A 140 6.17 1.30 -29.11
C ASP A 140 5.96 1.06 -27.61
N VAL A 141 4.83 0.46 -27.23
CA VAL A 141 4.51 0.10 -25.84
C VAL A 141 5.47 -1.00 -25.36
N PHE A 142 5.71 -2.01 -26.19
CA PHE A 142 6.65 -3.09 -25.88
C PHE A 142 8.05 -2.56 -25.59
N GLU A 143 8.64 -1.77 -26.52
CA GLU A 143 10.00 -1.22 -26.34
C GLU A 143 10.08 -0.27 -25.16
N ASN A 144 9.03 0.52 -24.89
CA ASN A 144 8.96 1.38 -23.71
C ASN A 144 8.95 0.57 -22.41
N LEU A 145 8.22 -0.54 -22.35
CA LEU A 145 8.21 -1.45 -21.19
C LEU A 145 9.55 -2.15 -21.00
N VAL A 146 10.21 -2.56 -22.08
CA VAL A 146 11.58 -3.14 -22.05
C VAL A 146 12.56 -2.11 -21.49
N PHE A 147 12.53 -0.89 -21.99
CA PHE A 147 13.43 0.19 -21.52
C PHE A 147 13.24 0.51 -20.03
N ARG A 148 12.01 0.46 -19.52
CA ARG A 148 11.67 0.75 -18.11
C ARG A 148 11.78 -0.44 -17.17
N PHE A 149 12.18 -1.62 -17.68
CA PHE A 149 12.27 -2.80 -16.85
C PHE A 149 13.43 -2.70 -15.86
N GLU A 150 13.12 -2.74 -14.58
CA GLU A 150 14.07 -2.78 -13.49
C GLU A 150 14.22 -4.23 -13.01
N GLU A 151 15.29 -4.89 -13.43
CA GLU A 151 15.53 -6.30 -13.13
C GLU A 151 15.53 -6.56 -11.62
N PRO A 152 14.88 -7.65 -11.15
CA PRO A 152 14.94 -8.05 -9.76
C PRO A 152 16.37 -8.36 -9.30
N ASN A 153 16.68 -7.98 -8.06
CA ASN A 153 17.99 -8.20 -7.47
C ASN A 153 17.85 -8.94 -6.14
N GLY A 154 18.37 -10.16 -6.06
CA GLY A 154 18.31 -11.00 -4.86
C GLY A 154 19.01 -10.43 -3.63
N MET A 155 19.88 -9.42 -3.79
CA MET A 155 20.46 -8.68 -2.66
C MET A 155 19.47 -7.65 -2.06
N SER A 156 18.40 -7.34 -2.78
CA SER A 156 17.36 -6.44 -2.29
C SER A 156 16.34 -7.22 -1.48
N ARG A 157 16.08 -6.79 -0.25
CA ARG A 157 15.15 -7.49 0.68
C ARG A 157 13.74 -7.72 0.14
N TRP A 158 13.27 -6.87 -0.79
CA TRP A 158 11.94 -6.97 -1.39
C TRP A 158 11.88 -7.91 -2.58
N ASP A 159 13.04 -8.22 -3.18
CA ASP A 159 13.16 -9.20 -4.24
C ASP A 159 13.64 -10.56 -3.72
N ALA A 160 14.02 -10.66 -2.44
CA ALA A 160 14.54 -11.89 -1.83
C ALA A 160 13.44 -12.70 -1.12
N PRO A 161 13.46 -14.06 -1.25
CA PRO A 161 14.31 -14.84 -2.14
C PRO A 161 13.95 -14.65 -3.61
N LEU A 162 14.97 -14.59 -4.46
CA LEU A 162 14.83 -14.48 -5.91
C LEU A 162 15.10 -15.83 -6.56
N PHE A 163 14.14 -16.30 -7.34
CA PHE A 163 14.26 -17.47 -8.21
C PHE A 163 14.32 -16.98 -9.65
N THR A 164 15.36 -17.37 -10.37
CA THR A 164 15.48 -17.04 -11.79
C THR A 164 15.20 -18.28 -12.61
N LEU A 165 14.29 -18.16 -13.57
CA LEU A 165 13.92 -19.20 -14.52
C LEU A 165 14.45 -18.83 -15.90
N PRO A 166 15.54 -19.45 -16.38
CA PRO A 166 15.99 -19.30 -17.75
C PRO A 166 14.91 -19.71 -18.77
N PHE A 167 15.03 -19.17 -19.97
CA PHE A 167 14.07 -19.47 -21.06
C PHE A 167 14.04 -20.96 -21.43
N ASP A 168 15.22 -21.60 -21.41
CA ASP A 168 15.39 -22.99 -21.83
C ASP A 168 14.94 -24.02 -20.78
N ASP A 169 14.61 -23.57 -19.57
CA ASP A 169 14.08 -24.47 -18.54
C ASP A 169 12.61 -24.80 -18.80
N ASP A 170 12.26 -26.08 -18.73
CA ASP A 170 10.90 -26.57 -19.00
C ASP A 170 9.89 -26.14 -17.92
N GLU A 171 10.31 -26.06 -16.65
CA GLU A 171 9.46 -25.80 -15.50
C GLU A 171 10.09 -24.81 -14.52
N PRO A 172 9.28 -24.04 -13.79
CA PRO A 172 9.76 -23.22 -12.68
C PRO A 172 10.38 -24.09 -11.56
N PRO A 173 11.27 -23.54 -10.71
CA PRO A 173 11.85 -24.25 -9.57
C PRO A 173 10.81 -24.40 -8.43
N CYS A 174 9.74 -25.15 -8.72
CA CYS A 174 8.54 -25.24 -7.90
C CYS A 174 8.80 -25.77 -6.50
N ASP A 175 9.65 -26.79 -6.34
CA ASP A 175 9.99 -27.37 -5.02
C ASP A 175 10.76 -26.35 -4.17
N ALA A 176 11.72 -25.62 -4.75
CA ALA A 176 12.46 -24.59 -4.03
C ALA A 176 11.56 -23.40 -3.62
N ILE A 177 10.62 -23.00 -4.47
CA ILE A 177 9.60 -21.99 -4.15
C ILE A 177 8.70 -22.48 -3.02
N TRP A 178 8.23 -23.74 -3.10
CA TRP A 178 7.42 -24.36 -2.04
C TRP A 178 8.16 -24.33 -0.70
N GLU A 179 9.39 -24.81 -0.68
CA GLU A 179 10.18 -24.88 0.56
C GLU A 179 10.44 -23.48 1.15
N ALA A 180 10.74 -22.51 0.32
CA ALA A 180 10.95 -21.12 0.76
C ALA A 180 9.68 -20.46 1.32
N MET A 181 8.50 -20.84 0.80
CA MET A 181 7.23 -20.17 1.10
C MET A 181 6.39 -20.93 2.14
N VAL A 182 6.31 -22.24 2.06
CA VAL A 182 5.45 -23.08 2.91
C VAL A 182 6.29 -23.86 3.93
N GLY A 183 7.54 -24.19 3.58
CA GLY A 183 8.46 -24.99 4.39
C GLY A 183 8.25 -26.50 4.22
N SER A 184 9.29 -27.28 4.48
CA SER A 184 9.28 -28.75 4.40
C SER A 184 8.32 -29.40 5.41
N ASP A 185 8.15 -28.76 6.57
CA ASP A 185 7.33 -29.27 7.68
C ASP A 185 5.94 -28.58 7.77
N GLY A 186 5.50 -27.88 6.73
CA GLY A 186 4.28 -27.06 6.77
C GLY A 186 4.36 -25.87 7.77
N LYS A 187 5.55 -25.61 8.32
CA LYS A 187 5.80 -24.47 9.20
C LYS A 187 6.27 -23.31 8.34
N ALA A 188 5.32 -22.47 7.91
CA ALA A 188 5.63 -21.24 7.21
C ALA A 188 6.68 -20.43 7.98
N LYS A 189 7.66 -19.89 7.26
CA LYS A 189 8.68 -19.01 7.82
C LYS A 189 8.02 -17.86 8.55
N VAL A 190 8.26 -17.71 9.85
CA VAL A 190 7.66 -16.63 10.64
C VAL A 190 8.19 -15.29 10.15
N VAL A 191 7.34 -14.50 9.53
CA VAL A 191 7.64 -13.14 9.10
C VAL A 191 7.27 -12.19 10.21
N ARG A 192 8.28 -11.52 10.79
CA ARG A 192 8.05 -10.48 11.80
C ARG A 192 7.72 -9.15 11.11
N GLN A 193 6.70 -8.47 11.60
CA GLN A 193 6.41 -7.10 11.19
C GLN A 193 7.61 -6.21 11.51
N ASN A 194 7.92 -5.31 10.60
CA ASN A 194 8.88 -4.24 10.86
C ASN A 194 8.08 -2.98 11.23
N ALA A 195 8.55 -2.20 12.21
CA ALA A 195 7.93 -0.93 12.59
C ALA A 195 7.72 0.03 11.38
N ALA A 196 8.58 -0.06 10.37
CA ALA A 196 8.45 0.71 9.12
C ALA A 196 7.31 0.22 8.18
N THR A 197 6.82 -1.03 8.38
CA THR A 197 5.74 -1.63 7.57
C THR A 197 4.43 -1.78 8.35
N VAL A 198 4.43 -1.44 9.64
CA VAL A 198 3.18 -1.29 10.38
C VAL A 198 2.46 -0.11 9.78
N LEU A 199 1.36 -0.40 9.06
CA LEU A 199 0.43 0.65 8.68
C LEU A 199 0.02 1.35 9.97
N LYS A 200 0.34 2.63 10.09
CA LYS A 200 -0.29 3.45 11.13
C LYS A 200 -1.78 3.21 10.98
N PRO A 201 -2.51 2.91 12.07
CA PRO A 201 -3.95 2.77 11.98
C PRO A 201 -4.44 3.97 11.17
N ALA A 202 -5.27 3.69 10.16
CA ALA A 202 -5.95 4.77 9.42
C ALA A 202 -6.46 5.70 10.49
N SER A 203 -6.04 6.97 10.45
CA SER A 203 -6.45 8.00 11.40
C SER A 203 -7.91 7.72 11.71
N GLU A 204 -8.26 7.54 12.99
CA GLU A 204 -9.61 7.17 13.42
C GLU A 204 -10.59 7.88 12.49
N GLN A 205 -11.52 7.16 11.90
CA GLN A 205 -12.40 7.69 10.83
C GLN A 205 -13.06 9.02 11.22
N ASN A 206 -12.96 9.37 12.50
CA ASN A 206 -13.48 10.57 13.13
C ASN A 206 -12.43 11.63 13.49
N TYR A 207 -11.11 11.41 13.27
CA TYR A 207 -10.10 12.37 13.72
C TYR A 207 -10.33 13.79 13.19
N LEU A 208 -10.59 13.94 11.91
CA LEU A 208 -10.88 15.26 11.32
C LEU A 208 -12.16 15.86 11.86
N TYR A 209 -13.17 15.04 12.14
CA TYR A 209 -14.39 15.47 12.79
C TYR A 209 -14.13 15.91 14.24
N GLU A 210 -13.37 15.13 15.01
CA GLU A 210 -13.03 15.49 16.40
C GLU A 210 -12.14 16.75 16.45
N LEU A 211 -11.18 16.89 15.51
CA LEU A 211 -10.35 18.09 15.39
C LEU A 211 -11.19 19.31 15.07
N ASP A 212 -12.13 19.20 14.13
CA ASP A 212 -13.06 20.29 13.76
C ASP A 212 -13.98 20.63 14.92
N LYS A 213 -14.60 19.64 15.55
CA LYS A 213 -15.52 19.81 16.67
C LYS A 213 -14.83 20.41 17.91
N ALA A 214 -13.71 19.82 18.35
CA ALA A 214 -13.00 20.30 19.54
C ALA A 214 -12.53 21.75 19.37
N THR A 215 -11.98 22.12 18.22
CA THR A 215 -11.57 23.50 17.94
C THR A 215 -12.74 24.45 17.81
N SER A 216 -13.90 23.99 17.31
CA SER A 216 -15.15 24.79 17.25
C SER A 216 -15.71 25.06 18.62
N ASP A 217 -15.70 24.04 19.50
CA ASP A 217 -16.19 24.15 20.88
C ASP A 217 -15.37 25.20 21.67
N VAL A 218 -14.05 25.25 21.50
CA VAL A 218 -13.17 26.26 22.11
C VAL A 218 -13.54 27.67 21.63
N ILE A 219 -13.71 27.88 20.33
CA ILE A 219 -14.09 29.20 19.78
C ILE A 219 -15.46 29.63 20.30
N SER A 220 -16.41 28.70 20.37
CA SER A 220 -17.75 28.98 20.91
C SER A 220 -17.69 29.37 22.37
N ALA A 221 -16.90 28.67 23.19
CA ALA A 221 -16.70 29.02 24.60
C ALA A 221 -16.10 30.43 24.78
N ILE A 222 -15.09 30.78 23.99
CA ILE A 222 -14.50 32.12 23.99
C ILE A 222 -15.55 33.16 23.61
N SER A 223 -16.33 32.91 22.56
CA SER A 223 -17.35 33.86 22.07
C SER A 223 -18.46 34.07 23.09
N VAL A 224 -18.93 33.03 23.76
CA VAL A 224 -19.94 33.12 24.85
C VAL A 224 -19.37 33.93 25.99
N TRP A 225 -18.13 33.63 26.42
CA TRP A 225 -17.49 34.36 27.51
C TRP A 225 -17.36 35.87 27.19
N GLN A 226 -16.97 36.22 25.94
CA GLN A 226 -16.88 37.63 25.49
C GLN A 226 -18.22 38.36 25.46
N GLN A 227 -19.32 37.66 25.22
CA GLN A 227 -20.68 38.21 25.26
C GLN A 227 -21.12 38.52 26.72
N ASP A 228 -20.74 37.62 27.64
CA ASP A 228 -21.08 37.76 29.08
C ASP A 228 -20.18 38.78 29.79
N HIS A 229 -18.97 39.08 29.26
CA HIS A 229 -17.98 39.98 29.87
C HIS A 229 -17.50 41.04 28.85
N PRO A 230 -18.38 41.96 28.43
CA PRO A 230 -18.02 42.96 27.44
C PRO A 230 -16.98 43.94 27.96
N GLY A 231 -15.83 44.00 27.27
CA GLY A 231 -14.73 44.92 27.65
C GLY A 231 -13.69 44.37 28.61
N GLU A 232 -13.84 43.16 29.12
CA GLU A 232 -12.85 42.50 29.96
C GLU A 232 -11.76 41.80 29.14
N GLY A 233 -10.80 42.56 28.58
CA GLY A 233 -9.58 42.03 27.97
C GLY A 233 -8.54 41.61 28.99
N GLY A 234 -7.63 40.72 28.63
CA GLY A 234 -6.53 40.24 29.50
C GLY A 234 -6.94 39.14 30.49
N SER A 235 -8.15 38.63 30.39
CA SER A 235 -8.70 37.62 31.33
C SER A 235 -8.44 36.21 30.88
N GLU A 236 -8.43 35.28 31.84
CA GLU A 236 -8.33 33.83 31.57
C GLU A 236 -9.71 33.21 31.39
N VAL A 237 -9.91 32.52 30.30
CA VAL A 237 -11.16 31.81 29.96
C VAL A 237 -10.95 30.31 30.17
N ALA A 238 -11.73 29.72 31.06
CA ALA A 238 -11.75 28.27 31.25
C ALA A 238 -12.55 27.59 30.12
N ILE A 239 -11.94 26.59 29.50
CA ILE A 239 -12.59 25.81 28.43
C ILE A 239 -13.08 24.47 28.99
N PRO A 240 -14.33 24.07 28.74
CA PRO A 240 -14.85 22.79 29.23
C PRO A 240 -14.00 21.61 28.73
N ASN A 241 -13.65 20.70 29.66
CA ASN A 241 -12.86 19.49 29.39
C ASN A 241 -11.39 19.74 28.90
N ALA A 242 -10.85 20.93 29.08
CA ALA A 242 -9.44 21.24 28.90
C ALA A 242 -8.74 21.44 30.24
N GLU A 243 -7.47 21.08 30.32
CA GLU A 243 -6.63 21.35 31.51
C GLU A 243 -6.09 22.79 31.47
N LEU A 244 -5.89 23.33 30.29
CA LEU A 244 -5.35 24.66 30.08
C LEU A 244 -6.48 25.70 29.92
N LYS A 245 -6.13 26.96 30.22
CA LYS A 245 -7.01 28.12 30.02
C LYS A 245 -6.53 28.97 28.87
N VAL A 246 -7.46 29.63 28.20
CA VAL A 246 -7.15 30.63 27.18
C VAL A 246 -6.94 31.96 27.82
N THR A 247 -5.76 32.57 27.63
CA THR A 247 -5.44 33.94 28.09
C THR A 247 -5.78 34.91 26.95
N LEU A 248 -6.85 35.67 27.09
CA LEU A 248 -7.25 36.65 26.12
C LEU A 248 -6.31 37.88 26.14
N PRO A 249 -6.00 38.48 24.98
CA PRO A 249 -5.25 39.75 24.93
C PRO A 249 -6.12 40.92 25.44
N VAL A 250 -5.48 42.04 25.78
CA VAL A 250 -6.16 43.26 26.26
C VAL A 250 -7.24 43.72 25.29
N THR A 251 -6.96 43.65 23.99
CA THR A 251 -7.97 43.87 22.93
C THR A 251 -8.58 42.52 22.54
N ALA A 252 -9.84 42.32 22.91
CA ALA A 252 -10.54 41.06 22.66
C ALA A 252 -10.51 40.70 21.15
N PRO A 253 -10.09 39.46 20.79
CA PRO A 253 -10.03 39.05 19.40
C PRO A 253 -11.44 38.90 18.79
N SER A 254 -11.59 39.40 17.58
CA SER A 254 -12.86 39.27 16.85
C SER A 254 -13.11 37.83 16.39
N LEU A 255 -14.38 37.45 16.20
CA LEU A 255 -14.74 36.12 15.71
C LEU A 255 -14.03 35.74 14.38
N PRO A 256 -13.89 36.62 13.38
CA PRO A 256 -13.12 36.34 12.19
C PRO A 256 -11.62 36.03 12.45
N GLN A 257 -11.00 36.69 13.42
CA GLN A 257 -9.62 36.42 13.84
C GLN A 257 -9.51 35.01 14.48
N LEU A 258 -10.40 34.69 15.40
CA LEU A 258 -10.46 33.35 16.01
C LEU A 258 -10.68 32.25 14.96
N GLN A 259 -11.59 32.45 14.01
CA GLN A 259 -11.82 31.51 12.90
C GLN A 259 -10.63 31.38 11.96
N ARG A 260 -9.85 32.43 11.77
CA ARG A 260 -8.59 32.36 11.01
C ARG A 260 -7.56 31.48 11.72
N LEU A 261 -7.34 31.71 13.01
CA LEU A 261 -6.40 30.91 13.84
C LEU A 261 -6.81 29.44 13.87
N ARG A 262 -8.11 29.16 14.03
CA ARG A 262 -8.65 27.81 13.94
C ARG A 262 -8.32 27.12 12.61
N ARG A 263 -8.55 27.78 11.48
CA ARG A 263 -8.25 27.20 10.16
C ARG A 263 -6.75 26.93 10.00
N GLN A 264 -5.89 27.81 10.48
CA GLN A 264 -4.45 27.59 10.47
C GLN A 264 -4.05 26.37 11.31
N PHE A 265 -4.56 26.26 12.54
CA PHE A 265 -4.31 25.13 13.41
C PHE A 265 -4.77 23.79 12.79
N ILE A 266 -5.99 23.76 12.24
CA ILE A 266 -6.52 22.57 11.55
C ILE A 266 -5.61 22.18 10.37
N GLY A 267 -5.16 23.17 9.56
CA GLY A 267 -4.24 22.93 8.46
C GLY A 267 -2.92 22.29 8.89
N LEU A 268 -2.34 22.73 10.00
CA LEU A 268 -1.08 22.21 10.55
C LEU A 268 -1.24 20.79 11.14
N ASN A 269 -2.40 20.49 11.72
CA ASN A 269 -2.62 19.23 12.45
C ASN A 269 -3.42 18.18 11.65
N ARG A 270 -3.79 18.48 10.41
CA ARG A 270 -4.62 17.60 9.57
C ARG A 270 -4.01 16.22 9.33
N GLN A 271 -2.69 16.10 9.36
CA GLN A 271 -1.96 14.86 9.08
C GLN A 271 -1.54 14.10 10.36
N HIS A 272 -1.83 14.65 11.53
CA HIS A 272 -1.48 14.06 12.82
C HIS A 272 -2.70 13.40 13.45
N THR A 273 -2.50 12.31 14.20
CA THR A 273 -3.56 11.65 14.97
C THR A 273 -3.31 11.95 16.44
N LEU A 274 -4.18 12.78 17.03
CA LEU A 274 -4.12 13.20 18.42
C LEU A 274 -5.40 12.75 19.16
N SER A 275 -5.30 12.47 20.46
CA SER A 275 -6.48 12.25 21.31
C SER A 275 -7.25 13.56 21.49
N LYS A 276 -8.55 13.47 21.78
CA LYS A 276 -9.43 14.63 21.93
C LYS A 276 -8.95 15.61 23.01
N SER A 277 -8.51 15.13 24.17
CA SER A 277 -7.92 15.97 25.24
C SER A 277 -6.68 16.71 24.72
N ARG A 278 -5.80 16.00 24.02
CA ARG A 278 -4.57 16.59 23.48
C ARG A 278 -4.85 17.65 22.38
N ILE A 279 -5.92 17.48 21.60
CA ILE A 279 -6.35 18.50 20.63
C ILE A 279 -6.75 19.80 21.31
N LEU A 280 -7.52 19.71 22.41
CA LEU A 280 -7.96 20.87 23.18
C LEU A 280 -6.77 21.64 23.75
N ASP A 281 -5.87 20.96 24.44
CA ASP A 281 -4.71 21.59 25.10
C ASP A 281 -3.76 22.22 24.06
N LEU A 282 -3.46 21.52 22.96
CA LEU A 282 -2.61 22.06 21.89
C LEU A 282 -3.24 23.24 21.17
N PHE A 283 -4.57 23.26 21.02
CA PHE A 283 -5.24 24.39 20.40
C PHE A 283 -5.25 25.62 21.34
N ILE A 284 -5.42 25.40 22.65
CA ILE A 284 -5.33 26.46 23.65
C ILE A 284 -3.91 27.05 23.70
N ASP A 285 -2.88 26.23 23.75
CA ASP A 285 -1.49 26.66 23.66
C ASP A 285 -1.24 27.48 22.39
N TYR A 286 -1.70 27.01 21.24
CA TYR A 286 -1.58 27.71 19.97
C TYR A 286 -2.25 29.08 19.98
N LEU A 287 -3.45 29.18 20.60
CA LEU A 287 -4.13 30.46 20.75
C LEU A 287 -3.35 31.40 21.66
N ASN A 288 -2.90 30.92 22.83
CA ASN A 288 -2.12 31.70 23.78
C ASN A 288 -0.84 32.25 23.14
N ASP A 289 -0.08 31.41 22.43
CA ASP A 289 1.11 31.83 21.67
C ASP A 289 0.79 32.87 20.59
N SER A 290 -0.36 32.69 19.90
CA SER A 290 -0.80 33.61 18.84
C SER A 290 -1.24 34.98 19.35
N PHE A 291 -1.70 35.06 20.61
CA PHE A 291 -2.13 36.29 21.28
C PHE A 291 -0.97 37.05 21.92
N GLN A 292 0.17 36.40 22.15
CA GLN A 292 1.38 37.02 22.70
C GLN A 292 2.26 37.68 21.63
N ARG A 293 2.02 37.37 20.36
CA ARG A 293 2.74 37.94 19.21
C ARG A 293 2.07 39.23 18.72
#